data_626d516dda86f74e7ff4bb82b3d36ec4
#
_entry.id   626d516dda86f74e7ff4bb82b3d36ec4
#
_cell.length_a   1.000
_cell.length_b   1.000
_cell.length_c   1.000
_cell.angle_alpha   90.00
_cell.angle_beta   90.00
_cell.angle_gamma   90.00
#
_symmetry.space_group_name_H-M   'P 1'
#
loop_
_entity.id
_entity.type
_entity.pdbx_description
1 polymer ?
#
loop_
_entity_poly.entity_id
_entity_poly.type
_entity_poly.pdbx_seq_one_letter_code
_entity_poly.pdbx_strand_id
1 'polypeptide(L)'
;MGKRGCILLENEKPKGGGMEKLASFIVDKRNLFFLLYIFALIFSAIATGWVKVEDDITTYLPDTTETRQGLTVMNDNFVTYGTANVMVSNITYDTALDIQSRLEDIEGVTTVEFDNTDEHYTNASALFSVSFDAEVGDERAENALQEIRDELEGSYDTSIYSEVGYDSSADLQSEMVVIVIIAAIIIVVVLTLTSRSYAEVPVLIMTFGAAALLNMGTNFLCGTISFISNSVTVILQLALAIDYAIILCHRFSDEHETLPTREACIAALSKAIPEISSSSLTTISGLAALAFMHFGIGRDLATVLIKAILFSMLCVFTLMPGLLVLCSKL
;
A
#
# COMPACT_ATOMS: atom_id res chain seq x y z
N MET A 1 -52.57 -1.22 61.25
CA MET A 1 -52.55 -0.03 60.39
C MET A 1 -51.11 0.42 60.24
N GLY A 2 -50.47 0.09 59.17
CA GLY A 2 -49.11 0.44 58.88
C GLY A 2 -48.93 0.57 57.35
N LYS A 3 -48.91 1.79 56.85
CA LYS A 3 -48.70 2.12 55.45
C LYS A 3 -47.22 1.81 55.08
N ARG A 4 -47.02 0.85 54.19
CA ARG A 4 -45.73 0.66 53.54
C ARG A 4 -45.60 1.72 52.47
N GLY A 5 -44.66 2.67 52.71
CA GLY A 5 -44.22 3.65 51.73
C GLY A 5 -43.44 2.93 50.60
N CYS A 6 -44.01 2.97 49.40
CA CYS A 6 -43.33 2.59 48.18
C CYS A 6 -42.30 3.66 47.84
N ILE A 7 -41.03 3.42 48.13
CA ILE A 7 -39.92 4.27 47.67
C ILE A 7 -39.81 4.01 46.19
N LEU A 8 -40.30 4.95 45.40
CA LEU A 8 -39.96 5.06 43.98
C LEU A 8 -38.46 5.32 43.88
N LEU A 9 -37.73 4.28 43.53
CA LEU A 9 -36.33 4.47 43.05
C LEU A 9 -36.41 5.29 41.77
N GLU A 10 -36.29 6.57 41.92
CA GLU A 10 -36.01 7.52 40.85
C GLU A 10 -34.72 7.07 40.17
N ASN A 11 -34.83 6.60 38.95
CA ASN A 11 -33.76 6.08 38.14
C ASN A 11 -32.85 7.31 37.75
N GLU A 12 -31.99 7.74 38.63
CA GLU A 12 -30.95 8.73 38.31
C GLU A 12 -30.06 8.11 37.23
N LYS A 13 -30.28 8.55 36.00
CA LYS A 13 -29.32 8.32 34.91
C LYS A 13 -27.96 8.82 35.36
N PRO A 14 -26.93 7.98 35.43
CA PRO A 14 -25.60 8.44 35.77
C PRO A 14 -25.24 9.61 34.86
N LYS A 15 -24.76 10.71 35.39
CA LYS A 15 -24.23 11.83 34.59
C LYS A 15 -23.03 11.33 33.84
N GLY A 16 -23.23 10.85 32.60
CA GLY A 16 -22.22 10.28 31.74
C GLY A 16 -21.07 11.29 31.55
N GLY A 17 -19.87 10.82 31.76
CA GLY A 17 -18.64 11.59 31.48
C GLY A 17 -18.60 12.04 30.01
N GLY A 18 -17.73 12.98 29.65
CA GLY A 18 -17.62 13.51 28.29
C GLY A 18 -17.48 12.41 27.21
N MET A 19 -16.77 11.30 27.53
CA MET A 19 -16.60 10.15 26.63
C MET A 19 -17.89 9.37 26.40
N GLU A 20 -18.73 9.21 27.41
CA GLU A 20 -20.01 8.52 27.28
C GLU A 20 -21.01 9.31 26.41
N LYS A 21 -20.98 10.64 26.49
CA LYS A 21 -21.78 11.51 25.62
C LYS A 21 -21.32 11.41 24.16
N LEU A 22 -20.02 11.37 23.93
CA LEU A 22 -19.43 11.19 22.60
C LEU A 22 -19.81 9.82 22.03
N ALA A 23 -19.65 8.75 22.81
CA ALA A 23 -20.02 7.40 22.42
C ALA A 23 -21.53 7.28 22.10
N SER A 24 -22.41 7.88 22.94
CA SER A 24 -23.84 7.92 22.69
C SER A 24 -24.17 8.67 21.38
N PHE A 25 -23.55 9.83 21.14
CA PHE A 25 -23.74 10.57 19.89
C PHE A 25 -23.39 9.71 18.66
N ILE A 26 -22.23 9.02 18.68
CA ILE A 26 -21.77 8.17 17.58
C ILE A 26 -22.76 7.02 17.32
N VAL A 27 -23.15 6.28 18.39
CA VAL A 27 -24.03 5.12 18.26
C VAL A 27 -25.45 5.54 17.83
N ASP A 28 -25.97 6.65 18.32
CA ASP A 28 -27.31 7.15 17.99
C ASP A 28 -27.38 7.71 16.55
N LYS A 29 -26.29 8.31 16.08
CA LYS A 29 -26.18 8.88 14.72
C LYS A 29 -25.55 7.93 13.70
N ARG A 30 -25.48 6.62 13.99
CA ARG A 30 -24.84 5.62 13.12
C ARG A 30 -25.29 5.67 11.66
N ASN A 31 -26.59 5.93 11.40
CA ASN A 31 -27.12 6.02 10.03
C ASN A 31 -26.51 7.21 9.26
N LEU A 32 -26.27 8.34 9.95
CA LEU A 32 -25.58 9.50 9.38
C LEU A 32 -24.13 9.15 9.05
N PHE A 33 -23.44 8.45 9.97
CA PHE A 33 -22.08 7.98 9.71
C PHE A 33 -22.01 6.99 8.55
N PHE A 34 -22.94 6.05 8.44
CA PHE A 34 -23.00 5.15 7.28
C PHE A 34 -23.15 5.91 5.96
N LEU A 35 -24.05 6.89 5.91
CA LEU A 35 -24.22 7.72 4.72
C LEU A 35 -22.93 8.49 4.38
N LEU A 36 -22.29 9.08 5.38
CA LEU A 36 -21.03 9.80 5.21
C LEU A 36 -19.92 8.88 4.69
N TYR A 37 -19.80 7.66 5.26
CA TYR A 37 -18.83 6.67 4.80
C TYR A 37 -19.09 6.21 3.37
N ILE A 38 -20.35 6.00 2.97
CA ILE A 38 -20.67 5.63 1.58
C ILE A 38 -20.15 6.71 0.62
N PHE A 39 -20.42 7.98 0.88
CA PHE A 39 -19.92 9.07 0.05
C PHE A 39 -18.38 9.15 0.08
N ALA A 40 -17.79 9.05 1.26
CA ALA A 40 -16.33 9.11 1.41
C ALA A 40 -15.62 7.95 0.70
N LEU A 41 -16.18 6.74 0.76
CA LEU A 41 -15.62 5.57 0.09
C LEU A 41 -15.76 5.66 -1.44
N ILE A 42 -16.90 6.14 -1.95
CA ILE A 42 -17.08 6.38 -3.39
C ILE A 42 -16.08 7.46 -3.87
N PHE A 43 -15.95 8.54 -3.12
CA PHE A 43 -14.98 9.59 -3.43
C PHE A 43 -13.54 9.04 -3.41
N SER A 44 -13.18 8.28 -2.38
CA SER A 44 -11.85 7.68 -2.25
C SER A 44 -11.54 6.71 -3.38
N ALA A 45 -12.51 5.90 -3.81
CA ALA A 45 -12.33 4.97 -4.92
C ALA A 45 -12.03 5.71 -6.24
N ILE A 46 -12.68 6.85 -6.48
CA ILE A 46 -12.38 7.70 -7.65
C ILE A 46 -11.03 8.39 -7.49
N ALA A 47 -10.76 8.93 -6.30
CA ALA A 47 -9.57 9.70 -6.01
C ALA A 47 -8.27 8.87 -5.99
N THR A 48 -8.36 7.55 -5.85
CA THR A 48 -7.20 6.65 -5.99
C THR A 48 -6.51 6.83 -7.35
N GLY A 49 -7.26 7.10 -8.42
CA GLY A 49 -6.70 7.39 -9.74
C GLY A 49 -5.97 8.75 -9.87
N TRP A 50 -6.05 9.60 -8.86
CA TRP A 50 -5.35 10.90 -8.83
C TRP A 50 -4.02 10.85 -8.08
N VAL A 51 -3.73 9.72 -7.45
CA VAL A 51 -2.49 9.52 -6.69
C VAL A 51 -1.32 9.40 -7.67
N LYS A 52 -0.32 10.24 -7.48
CA LYS A 52 0.94 10.17 -8.23
C LYS A 52 1.94 9.36 -7.41
N VAL A 53 2.45 8.32 -8.03
CA VAL A 53 3.47 7.46 -7.44
C VAL A 53 4.80 7.75 -8.13
N GLU A 54 5.85 7.93 -7.35
CA GLU A 54 7.22 8.10 -7.82
C GLU A 54 7.94 6.75 -7.69
N ASP A 55 8.42 6.26 -8.79
CA ASP A 55 9.07 4.96 -8.88
C ASP A 55 10.57 5.05 -8.72
N ASP A 56 11.16 6.21 -9.04
CA ASP A 56 12.58 6.46 -8.86
C ASP A 56 12.91 6.83 -7.40
N ILE A 57 13.50 5.88 -6.68
CA ILE A 57 13.95 6.09 -5.29
C ILE A 57 15.07 7.13 -5.16
N THR A 58 15.79 7.42 -6.25
CA THR A 58 16.88 8.40 -6.22
C THR A 58 16.38 9.83 -6.05
N THR A 59 15.11 10.11 -6.42
CA THR A 59 14.45 11.40 -6.19
C THR A 59 14.32 11.75 -4.71
N TYR A 60 14.33 10.74 -3.83
CA TYR A 60 14.24 10.91 -2.38
C TYR A 60 15.59 11.08 -1.69
N LEU A 61 16.71 11.00 -2.44
CA LEU A 61 18.05 11.29 -1.91
C LEU A 61 18.17 12.77 -1.55
N PRO A 62 18.81 13.11 -0.42
CA PRO A 62 19.10 14.49 -0.09
C PRO A 62 19.99 15.16 -1.17
N ASP A 63 19.69 16.40 -1.52
CA ASP A 63 20.46 17.17 -2.53
C ASP A 63 21.93 17.33 -2.18
N THR A 64 22.28 17.13 -0.90
CA THR A 64 23.66 17.23 -0.39
C THR A 64 24.49 15.96 -0.59
N THR A 65 23.89 14.86 -1.04
CA THR A 65 24.60 13.60 -1.28
C THR A 65 25.38 13.66 -2.60
N GLU A 66 26.58 13.10 -2.61
CA GLU A 66 27.42 13.02 -3.83
C GLU A 66 26.68 12.29 -4.96
N THR A 67 25.93 11.24 -4.62
CA THR A 67 25.13 10.48 -5.59
C THR A 67 24.07 11.38 -6.26
N ARG A 68 23.31 12.17 -5.47
CA ARG A 68 22.29 13.08 -6.03
C ARG A 68 22.92 14.15 -6.91
N GLN A 69 24.04 14.73 -6.46
CA GLN A 69 24.78 15.71 -7.24
C GLN A 69 25.35 15.10 -8.52
N GLY A 70 25.90 13.90 -8.44
CA GLY A 70 26.39 13.17 -9.62
C GLY A 70 25.28 12.88 -10.63
N LEU A 71 24.12 12.40 -10.17
CA LEU A 71 22.95 12.18 -11.04
C LEU A 71 22.45 13.48 -11.69
N THR A 72 22.41 14.58 -10.93
CA THR A 72 22.05 15.90 -11.48
C THR A 72 23.02 16.32 -12.59
N VAL A 73 24.32 16.19 -12.35
CA VAL A 73 25.35 16.52 -13.37
C VAL A 73 25.19 15.61 -14.59
N MET A 74 24.93 14.33 -14.40
CA MET A 74 24.68 13.39 -15.51
C MET A 74 23.47 13.81 -16.33
N ASN A 75 22.32 14.02 -15.67
CA ASN A 75 21.08 14.37 -16.36
C ASN A 75 21.14 15.73 -17.08
N ASP A 76 21.89 16.70 -16.52
CA ASP A 76 22.00 18.02 -17.12
C ASP A 76 22.99 18.09 -18.31
N ASN A 77 23.96 17.18 -18.37
CA ASN A 77 25.07 17.27 -19.33
C ASN A 77 25.18 16.06 -20.27
N PHE A 78 24.56 14.96 -19.98
CA PHE A 78 24.63 13.72 -20.75
C PHE A 78 23.25 13.17 -21.02
N VAL A 79 23.06 12.60 -22.20
CA VAL A 79 21.90 11.80 -22.55
C VAL A 79 22.26 10.35 -22.23
N THR A 80 21.50 9.71 -21.36
CA THR A 80 21.66 8.29 -21.04
C THR A 80 20.79 7.47 -21.98
N TYR A 81 21.41 6.96 -23.04
CA TYR A 81 20.72 6.09 -23.97
C TYR A 81 20.40 4.73 -23.35
N GLY A 82 19.28 4.14 -23.78
CA GLY A 82 18.92 2.79 -23.41
C GLY A 82 19.96 1.78 -23.96
N THR A 83 20.18 0.71 -23.20
CA THR A 83 21.07 -0.38 -23.61
C THR A 83 20.39 -1.73 -23.35
N ALA A 84 20.81 -2.75 -24.12
CA ALA A 84 20.39 -4.13 -23.93
C ALA A 84 21.59 -5.07 -24.09
N ASN A 85 21.67 -6.07 -23.22
CA ASN A 85 22.57 -7.21 -23.35
C ASN A 85 21.80 -8.39 -23.90
N VAL A 86 22.11 -8.82 -25.09
CA VAL A 86 21.45 -9.93 -25.80
C VAL A 86 22.41 -11.11 -25.88
N MET A 87 22.10 -12.17 -25.16
CA MET A 87 22.86 -13.43 -25.21
C MET A 87 22.14 -14.43 -26.08
N VAL A 88 22.86 -15.02 -27.03
CA VAL A 88 22.37 -16.08 -27.92
C VAL A 88 23.24 -17.31 -27.75
N SER A 89 22.64 -18.44 -27.37
CA SER A 89 23.35 -19.68 -27.08
C SER A 89 23.28 -20.66 -28.22
N ASN A 90 24.24 -21.60 -28.28
CA ASN A 90 24.31 -22.70 -29.24
C ASN A 90 24.42 -22.25 -30.70
N ILE A 91 25.18 -21.18 -30.95
CA ILE A 91 25.44 -20.67 -32.31
C ILE A 91 26.93 -20.65 -32.63
N THR A 92 27.25 -20.70 -33.94
CA THR A 92 28.61 -20.51 -34.42
C THR A 92 28.98 -19.02 -34.45
N TYR A 93 30.28 -18.73 -34.48
CA TYR A 93 30.78 -17.36 -34.60
C TYR A 93 30.28 -16.67 -35.88
N ASP A 94 30.24 -17.40 -37.04
CA ASP A 94 29.71 -16.84 -38.29
C ASP A 94 28.21 -16.49 -38.16
N THR A 95 27.42 -17.31 -37.43
CA THR A 95 26.03 -17.01 -37.17
C THR A 95 25.89 -15.80 -36.25
N ALA A 96 26.81 -15.62 -35.29
CA ALA A 96 26.80 -14.44 -34.42
C ALA A 96 27.06 -13.16 -35.22
N LEU A 97 27.97 -13.16 -36.20
CA LEU A 97 28.20 -12.02 -37.09
C LEU A 97 26.97 -11.69 -37.94
N ASP A 98 26.24 -12.71 -38.44
CA ASP A 98 24.97 -12.49 -39.15
C ASP A 98 23.91 -11.86 -38.25
N ILE A 99 23.78 -12.34 -37.02
CA ILE A 99 22.87 -11.77 -36.02
C ILE A 99 23.28 -10.31 -35.70
N GLN A 100 24.55 -10.02 -35.47
CA GLN A 100 25.03 -8.67 -35.27
C GLN A 100 24.55 -7.71 -36.36
N SER A 101 24.76 -8.10 -37.63
CA SER A 101 24.35 -7.26 -38.76
C SER A 101 22.84 -7.03 -38.81
N ARG A 102 22.04 -8.06 -38.47
CA ARG A 102 20.57 -7.94 -38.43
C ARG A 102 20.10 -7.05 -37.30
N LEU A 103 20.76 -7.10 -36.13
CA LEU A 103 20.45 -6.22 -35.00
C LEU A 103 20.83 -4.76 -35.29
N GLU A 104 21.92 -4.52 -36.05
CA GLU A 104 22.35 -3.19 -36.49
C GLU A 104 21.36 -2.54 -37.48
N ASP A 105 20.60 -3.36 -38.26
CA ASP A 105 19.61 -2.90 -39.22
C ASP A 105 18.26 -2.51 -38.57
N ILE A 106 18.05 -2.79 -37.28
CA ILE A 106 16.81 -2.46 -36.56
C ILE A 106 16.72 -0.94 -36.31
N GLU A 107 15.56 -0.35 -36.62
CA GLU A 107 15.32 1.07 -36.40
C GLU A 107 15.36 1.40 -34.89
N GLY A 108 16.19 2.39 -34.52
CA GLY A 108 16.39 2.77 -33.12
C GLY A 108 17.62 2.13 -32.47
N VAL A 109 18.30 1.21 -33.13
CA VAL A 109 19.61 0.68 -32.71
C VAL A 109 20.71 1.58 -33.25
N THR A 110 21.61 2.02 -32.37
CA THR A 110 22.77 2.86 -32.75
C THR A 110 24.03 2.06 -32.97
N THR A 111 24.30 1.12 -32.06
CA THR A 111 25.50 0.27 -32.13
C THR A 111 25.22 -1.10 -31.54
N VAL A 112 25.86 -2.12 -32.09
CA VAL A 112 25.89 -3.48 -31.56
C VAL A 112 27.35 -3.87 -31.37
N GLU A 113 27.81 -3.88 -30.12
CA GLU A 113 29.18 -4.29 -29.79
C GLU A 113 29.24 -5.80 -29.69
N PHE A 114 30.07 -6.41 -30.55
CA PHE A 114 30.38 -7.83 -30.56
C PHE A 114 31.75 -8.04 -31.20
N ASP A 115 32.57 -8.86 -30.59
CA ASP A 115 33.88 -9.24 -31.11
C ASP A 115 34.25 -10.68 -30.73
N ASN A 116 35.44 -11.13 -31.13
CA ASN A 116 35.95 -12.47 -30.85
C ASN A 116 36.76 -12.53 -29.56
N THR A 117 36.32 -11.80 -28.52
CA THR A 117 36.89 -11.91 -27.16
C THR A 117 36.11 -12.91 -26.33
N ASP A 118 36.72 -13.42 -25.27
CA ASP A 118 36.04 -14.33 -24.33
C ASP A 118 34.85 -13.63 -23.63
N GLU A 119 34.78 -12.30 -23.64
CA GLU A 119 33.68 -11.49 -23.08
C GLU A 119 32.43 -11.57 -23.97
N HIS A 120 32.60 -11.56 -25.29
CA HIS A 120 31.50 -11.55 -26.24
C HIS A 120 31.19 -12.91 -26.87
N TYR A 121 32.19 -13.80 -27.00
CA TYR A 121 31.95 -15.12 -27.59
C TYR A 121 32.71 -16.23 -26.85
N THR A 122 31.98 -17.09 -26.19
CA THR A 122 32.55 -18.26 -25.47
C THR A 122 31.54 -19.41 -25.41
N ASN A 123 32.05 -20.66 -25.44
CA ASN A 123 31.22 -21.87 -25.33
C ASN A 123 30.04 -21.91 -26.32
N ALA A 124 30.24 -21.52 -27.58
CA ALA A 124 29.19 -21.39 -28.59
C ALA A 124 28.03 -20.46 -28.17
N SER A 125 28.29 -19.48 -27.36
CA SER A 125 27.33 -18.44 -26.95
C SER A 125 27.91 -17.07 -27.29
N ALA A 126 27.09 -16.20 -27.87
CA ALA A 126 27.42 -14.83 -28.20
C ALA A 126 26.69 -13.86 -27.28
N LEU A 127 27.37 -12.82 -26.82
CA LEU A 127 26.82 -11.71 -26.06
C LEU A 127 26.97 -10.43 -26.88
N PHE A 128 25.84 -9.83 -27.24
CA PHE A 128 25.76 -8.56 -27.94
C PHE A 128 25.41 -7.45 -26.97
N SER A 129 26.21 -6.37 -26.92
CA SER A 129 25.87 -5.16 -26.19
C SER A 129 25.26 -4.16 -27.16
N VAL A 130 23.95 -3.96 -27.05
CA VAL A 130 23.17 -3.10 -27.95
C VAL A 130 22.94 -1.75 -27.29
N SER A 131 23.18 -0.65 -28.03
CA SER A 131 22.82 0.71 -27.60
C SER A 131 21.74 1.28 -28.52
N PHE A 132 20.74 1.94 -27.94
CA PHE A 132 19.64 2.56 -28.65
C PHE A 132 19.92 4.05 -28.93
N ASP A 133 19.13 4.68 -29.80
CA ASP A 133 19.19 6.12 -30.12
C ASP A 133 18.26 6.95 -29.21
N ALA A 134 17.65 6.35 -28.22
CA ALA A 134 16.66 6.93 -27.32
C ALA A 134 16.93 6.56 -25.86
N GLU A 135 16.39 7.33 -24.94
CA GLU A 135 16.50 7.09 -23.48
C GLU A 135 15.73 5.86 -23.03
N VAL A 136 16.05 5.33 -21.85
CA VAL A 136 15.47 4.10 -21.28
C VAL A 136 13.93 4.11 -21.24
N GLY A 137 13.28 5.25 -21.01
CA GLY A 137 11.83 5.41 -20.93
C GLY A 137 11.18 5.94 -22.22
N ASP A 138 11.91 5.99 -23.33
CA ASP A 138 11.36 6.44 -24.62
C ASP A 138 10.74 5.24 -25.38
N GLU A 139 9.53 5.43 -25.88
CA GLU A 139 8.80 4.41 -26.68
C GLU A 139 9.61 3.90 -27.88
N ARG A 140 10.53 4.71 -28.44
CA ARG A 140 11.40 4.29 -29.54
C ARG A 140 12.39 3.20 -29.11
N ALA A 141 12.98 3.34 -27.91
CA ALA A 141 13.88 2.31 -27.39
C ALA A 141 13.10 1.02 -27.05
N GLU A 142 11.87 1.15 -26.51
CA GLU A 142 11.01 0.01 -26.22
C GLU A 142 10.62 -0.75 -27.50
N ASN A 143 10.27 -0.03 -28.58
CA ASN A 143 9.92 -0.63 -29.86
C ASN A 143 11.12 -1.34 -30.48
N ALA A 144 12.32 -0.74 -30.45
CA ALA A 144 13.54 -1.37 -30.93
C ALA A 144 13.89 -2.65 -30.15
N LEU A 145 13.74 -2.62 -28.82
CA LEU A 145 13.96 -3.80 -27.99
C LEU A 145 12.93 -4.91 -28.28
N GLN A 146 11.68 -4.55 -28.55
CA GLN A 146 10.66 -5.52 -28.93
C GLN A 146 10.95 -6.13 -30.30
N GLU A 147 11.41 -5.37 -31.27
CA GLU A 147 11.82 -5.86 -32.58
C GLU A 147 13.01 -6.83 -32.47
N ILE A 148 14.00 -6.53 -31.59
CA ILE A 148 15.09 -7.47 -31.28
C ILE A 148 14.52 -8.81 -30.72
N ARG A 149 13.53 -8.75 -29.84
CA ARG A 149 12.90 -9.95 -29.29
C ARG A 149 12.20 -10.76 -30.39
N ASP A 150 11.39 -10.10 -31.20
CA ASP A 150 10.62 -10.75 -32.27
C ASP A 150 11.55 -11.37 -33.33
N GLU A 151 12.68 -10.74 -33.63
CA GLU A 151 13.67 -11.23 -34.60
C GLU A 151 14.38 -12.50 -34.13
N LEU A 152 14.63 -12.62 -32.83
CA LEU A 152 15.39 -13.75 -32.27
C LEU A 152 14.49 -14.85 -31.70
N GLU A 153 13.25 -14.52 -31.30
CA GLU A 153 12.33 -15.46 -30.65
C GLU A 153 11.95 -16.61 -31.60
N GLY A 154 11.97 -17.82 -31.06
CA GLY A 154 11.62 -19.04 -31.82
C GLY A 154 12.70 -19.54 -32.80
N SER A 155 13.73 -18.74 -33.08
CA SER A 155 14.85 -19.12 -33.98
C SER A 155 16.11 -19.49 -33.19
N TYR A 156 16.29 -18.91 -32.00
CA TYR A 156 17.48 -19.07 -31.20
C TYR A 156 17.13 -19.22 -29.72
N ASP A 157 18.06 -19.81 -28.96
CA ASP A 157 18.00 -19.84 -27.49
C ASP A 157 18.59 -18.52 -26.95
N THR A 158 17.69 -17.58 -26.58
CA THR A 158 18.04 -16.19 -26.28
C THR A 158 17.74 -15.82 -24.84
N SER A 159 18.60 -14.97 -24.26
CA SER A 159 18.36 -14.30 -23.00
C SER A 159 18.66 -12.81 -23.16
N ILE A 160 17.69 -11.95 -22.93
CA ILE A 160 17.82 -10.50 -23.10
C ILE A 160 17.68 -9.81 -21.74
N TYR A 161 18.67 -9.00 -21.38
CA TYR A 161 18.65 -8.13 -20.23
C TYR A 161 18.70 -6.67 -20.68
N SER A 162 17.73 -5.87 -20.28
CA SER A 162 17.67 -4.43 -20.57
C SER A 162 16.87 -3.72 -19.48
N GLU A 163 17.21 -2.47 -19.21
CA GLU A 163 16.39 -1.57 -18.41
C GLU A 163 15.31 -0.86 -19.26
N VAL A 164 15.43 -0.93 -20.58
CA VAL A 164 14.44 -0.36 -21.52
C VAL A 164 13.14 -1.15 -21.42
N GLY A 165 12.03 -0.45 -21.22
CA GLY A 165 10.71 -1.05 -21.06
C GLY A 165 10.54 -1.89 -19.78
N TYR A 166 11.54 -1.90 -18.88
CA TYR A 166 11.43 -2.57 -17.60
C TYR A 166 10.81 -1.63 -16.58
N ASP A 167 9.54 -1.81 -16.32
CA ASP A 167 8.82 -1.11 -15.27
C ASP A 167 8.93 -1.88 -13.94
N SER A 168 10.02 -1.62 -13.21
CA SER A 168 10.25 -2.20 -11.88
C SER A 168 9.09 -1.95 -10.92
N SER A 169 8.35 -0.86 -11.12
CA SER A 169 7.23 -0.51 -10.27
C SER A 169 5.99 -1.35 -10.58
N ALA A 170 5.74 -1.68 -11.84
CA ALA A 170 4.65 -2.54 -12.25
C ALA A 170 4.85 -3.97 -11.73
N ASP A 171 6.08 -4.50 -11.84
CA ASP A 171 6.43 -5.82 -11.30
C ASP A 171 6.26 -5.85 -9.78
N LEU A 172 6.81 -4.86 -9.08
CA LEU A 172 6.66 -4.73 -7.63
C LEU A 172 5.19 -4.56 -7.21
N GLN A 173 4.39 -3.80 -7.97
CA GLN A 173 2.96 -3.67 -7.70
C GLN A 173 2.22 -5.00 -7.83
N SER A 174 2.55 -5.81 -8.85
CA SER A 174 1.94 -7.13 -9.03
C SER A 174 2.28 -8.08 -7.88
N GLU A 175 3.54 -8.11 -7.44
CA GLU A 175 3.97 -8.87 -6.27
C GLU A 175 3.29 -8.39 -4.98
N MET A 176 3.13 -7.08 -4.80
CA MET A 176 2.46 -6.51 -3.63
C MET A 176 0.99 -6.90 -3.55
N VAL A 177 0.29 -7.02 -4.69
CA VAL A 177 -1.09 -7.55 -4.71
C VAL A 177 -1.15 -8.96 -4.13
N VAL A 178 -0.21 -9.83 -4.50
CA VAL A 178 -0.12 -11.20 -3.96
C VAL A 178 0.14 -11.17 -2.45
N ILE A 179 1.06 -10.33 -2.00
CA ILE A 179 1.38 -10.17 -0.57
C ILE A 179 0.17 -9.67 0.22
N VAL A 180 -0.59 -8.70 -0.31
CA VAL A 180 -1.81 -8.17 0.32
C VAL A 180 -2.88 -9.26 0.42
N ILE A 181 -3.06 -10.08 -0.61
CA ILE A 181 -4.00 -11.21 -0.59
C ILE A 181 -3.59 -12.23 0.50
N ILE A 182 -2.32 -12.61 0.55
CA ILE A 182 -1.80 -13.53 1.58
C ILE A 182 -2.01 -12.94 2.98
N ALA A 183 -1.67 -11.67 3.17
CA ALA A 183 -1.89 -10.97 4.44
C ALA A 183 -3.37 -10.96 4.84
N ALA A 184 -4.27 -10.67 3.89
CA ALA A 184 -5.71 -10.69 4.13
C ALA A 184 -6.21 -12.08 4.54
N ILE A 185 -5.72 -13.15 3.91
CA ILE A 185 -6.06 -14.53 4.28
C ILE A 185 -5.59 -14.84 5.71
N ILE A 186 -4.35 -14.49 6.04
CA ILE A 186 -3.80 -14.69 7.40
C ILE A 186 -4.65 -13.93 8.42
N ILE A 187 -5.01 -12.68 8.13
CA ILE A 187 -5.85 -11.85 8.98
C ILE A 187 -7.21 -12.51 9.21
N VAL A 188 -7.88 -12.99 8.16
CA VAL A 188 -9.18 -13.68 8.28
C VAL A 188 -9.05 -14.92 9.15
N VAL A 189 -7.98 -15.72 8.97
CA VAL A 189 -7.72 -16.92 9.80
C VAL A 189 -7.53 -16.53 11.25
N VAL A 190 -6.65 -15.54 11.53
CA VAL A 190 -6.38 -15.09 12.90
C VAL A 190 -7.66 -14.54 13.55
N LEU A 191 -8.42 -13.69 12.84
CA LEU A 191 -9.67 -13.14 13.35
C LEU A 191 -10.69 -14.25 13.63
N THR A 192 -10.82 -15.24 12.76
CA THR A 192 -11.74 -16.37 12.97
C THR A 192 -11.38 -17.20 14.20
N LEU A 193 -10.08 -17.36 14.47
CA LEU A 193 -9.59 -18.09 15.65
C LEU A 193 -9.69 -17.25 16.95
N THR A 194 -9.58 -15.93 16.85
CA THR A 194 -9.53 -15.02 18.01
C THR A 194 -10.90 -14.47 18.37
N SER A 195 -11.82 -14.33 17.40
CA SER A 195 -13.15 -13.78 17.61
C SER A 195 -14.05 -14.74 18.42
N ARG A 196 -14.80 -14.17 19.34
CA ARG A 196 -15.79 -14.92 20.14
C ARG A 196 -17.07 -15.20 19.36
N SER A 197 -17.36 -14.43 18.33
CA SER A 197 -18.55 -14.59 17.46
C SER A 197 -18.17 -14.50 15.99
N TYR A 198 -18.72 -15.40 15.17
CA TYR A 198 -18.52 -15.35 13.72
C TYR A 198 -19.05 -14.05 13.07
N ALA A 199 -19.99 -13.36 13.72
CA ALA A 199 -20.52 -12.09 13.24
C ALA A 199 -19.52 -10.92 13.38
N GLU A 200 -18.50 -11.03 14.23
CA GLU A 200 -17.46 -10.01 14.41
C GLU A 200 -16.52 -9.94 13.20
N VAL A 201 -16.19 -11.07 12.59
CA VAL A 201 -15.22 -11.14 11.48
C VAL A 201 -15.61 -10.25 10.30
N PRO A 202 -16.84 -10.31 9.74
CA PRO A 202 -17.24 -9.41 8.66
C PRO A 202 -17.25 -7.94 9.07
N VAL A 203 -17.60 -7.62 10.33
CA VAL A 203 -17.53 -6.23 10.83
C VAL A 203 -16.09 -5.71 10.79
N LEU A 204 -15.15 -6.53 11.25
CA LEU A 204 -13.73 -6.19 11.25
C LEU A 204 -13.20 -5.98 9.82
N ILE A 205 -13.49 -6.91 8.90
CA ILE A 205 -13.07 -6.82 7.50
C ILE A 205 -13.63 -5.56 6.82
N MET A 206 -14.92 -5.26 7.02
CA MET A 206 -15.54 -4.05 6.46
C MET A 206 -14.92 -2.78 7.02
N THR A 207 -14.62 -2.74 8.33
CA THR A 207 -13.98 -1.60 8.97
C THR A 207 -12.57 -1.37 8.43
N PHE A 208 -11.79 -2.44 8.27
CA PHE A 208 -10.42 -2.36 7.72
C PHE A 208 -10.43 -1.98 6.25
N GLY A 209 -11.30 -2.59 5.44
CA GLY A 209 -11.44 -2.25 4.03
C GLY A 209 -11.80 -0.78 3.83
N ALA A 210 -12.73 -0.26 4.66
CA ALA A 210 -13.09 1.15 4.63
C ALA A 210 -11.90 2.05 5.00
N ALA A 211 -11.17 1.73 6.06
CA ALA A 211 -10.01 2.50 6.48
C ALA A 211 -8.88 2.50 5.42
N ALA A 212 -8.60 1.35 4.83
CA ALA A 212 -7.59 1.21 3.77
C ALA A 212 -7.98 2.01 2.52
N LEU A 213 -9.23 1.89 2.06
CA LEU A 213 -9.70 2.63 0.89
C LEU A 213 -9.69 4.15 1.12
N LEU A 214 -10.08 4.62 2.31
CA LEU A 214 -9.99 6.04 2.67
C LEU A 214 -8.54 6.52 2.67
N ASN A 215 -7.61 5.72 3.19
CA ASN A 215 -6.21 6.07 3.19
C ASN A 215 -5.63 6.12 1.78
N MET A 216 -5.85 5.09 0.97
CA MET A 216 -5.40 5.06 -0.43
C MET A 216 -5.97 6.21 -1.24
N GLY A 217 -7.29 6.42 -1.18
CA GLY A 217 -7.97 7.47 -1.94
C GLY A 217 -7.63 8.90 -1.52
N THR A 218 -7.04 9.09 -0.33
CA THR A 218 -6.60 10.41 0.13
C THR A 218 -5.09 10.65 -0.01
N ASN A 219 -4.34 9.70 -0.58
CA ASN A 219 -2.90 9.84 -0.80
C ASN A 219 -2.57 11.01 -1.73
N PHE A 220 -3.47 11.38 -2.67
CA PHE A 220 -3.26 12.53 -3.55
C PHE A 220 -3.07 13.85 -2.78
N LEU A 221 -3.56 13.96 -1.54
CA LEU A 221 -3.34 15.14 -0.68
C LEU A 221 -1.89 15.26 -0.20
N CYS A 222 -1.13 14.18 -0.24
CA CYS A 222 0.28 14.16 0.15
C CYS A 222 1.20 14.58 -1.02
N GLY A 223 0.64 14.80 -2.21
CA GLY A 223 1.39 15.07 -3.44
C GLY A 223 1.83 13.79 -4.13
N THR A 224 3.09 13.72 -4.52
CA THR A 224 3.70 12.49 -5.05
C THR A 224 4.20 11.65 -3.89
N ILE A 225 3.88 10.37 -3.88
CA ILE A 225 4.32 9.41 -2.87
C ILE A 225 5.23 8.34 -3.50
N SER A 226 6.16 7.82 -2.72
CA SER A 226 7.01 6.70 -3.16
C SER A 226 6.18 5.43 -3.38
N PHE A 227 6.55 4.64 -4.40
CA PHE A 227 5.96 3.32 -4.60
C PHE A 227 6.11 2.43 -3.36
N ILE A 228 7.22 2.56 -2.62
CA ILE A 228 7.45 1.86 -1.36
C ILE A 228 6.39 2.26 -0.33
N SER A 229 6.15 3.56 -0.15
CA SER A 229 5.13 4.05 0.79
C SER A 229 3.73 3.61 0.38
N ASN A 230 3.41 3.66 -0.92
CA ASN A 230 2.13 3.23 -1.44
C ASN A 230 1.86 1.74 -1.18
N SER A 231 2.85 0.89 -1.43
CA SER A 231 2.75 -0.56 -1.34
C SER A 231 2.76 -1.05 0.12
N VAL A 232 3.71 -0.58 0.92
CA VAL A 232 3.92 -1.06 2.30
C VAL A 232 2.83 -0.54 3.25
N THR A 233 2.28 0.65 2.99
CA THR A 233 1.31 1.28 3.90
C THR A 233 0.04 0.46 4.07
N VAL A 234 -0.48 -0.15 3.02
CA VAL A 234 -1.72 -0.96 3.10
C VAL A 234 -1.51 -2.15 4.04
N ILE A 235 -0.37 -2.83 3.93
CA ILE A 235 -0.05 -4.01 4.76
C ILE A 235 0.12 -3.59 6.22
N LEU A 236 0.91 -2.52 6.47
CA LEU A 236 1.14 -2.03 7.82
C LEU A 236 -0.14 -1.45 8.44
N GLN A 237 -0.97 -0.78 7.65
CA GLN A 237 -2.26 -0.29 8.12
C GLN A 237 -3.17 -1.43 8.57
N LEU A 238 -3.27 -2.51 7.78
CA LEU A 238 -4.04 -3.69 8.16
C LEU A 238 -3.54 -4.29 9.46
N ALA A 239 -2.22 -4.46 9.60
CA ALA A 239 -1.61 -5.02 10.81
C ALA A 239 -1.88 -4.17 12.06
N LEU A 240 -1.74 -2.84 11.96
CA LEU A 240 -1.95 -1.92 13.09
C LEU A 240 -3.43 -1.71 13.43
N ALA A 241 -4.32 -1.75 12.44
CA ALA A 241 -5.75 -1.52 12.64
C ALA A 241 -6.44 -2.69 13.37
N ILE A 242 -5.92 -3.91 13.20
CA ILE A 242 -6.47 -5.12 13.84
C ILE A 242 -6.53 -4.95 15.35
N ASP A 243 -5.46 -4.51 15.98
CA ASP A 243 -5.36 -4.38 17.43
C ASP A 243 -6.43 -3.43 17.97
N TYR A 244 -6.66 -2.31 17.31
CA TYR A 244 -7.66 -1.32 17.72
C TYR A 244 -9.08 -1.88 17.64
N ALA A 245 -9.37 -2.61 16.60
CA ALA A 245 -10.68 -3.17 16.38
C ALA A 245 -10.96 -4.37 17.31
N ILE A 246 -9.98 -5.21 17.58
CA ILE A 246 -10.09 -6.31 18.54
C ILE A 246 -10.38 -5.77 19.94
N ILE A 247 -9.70 -4.70 20.37
CA ILE A 247 -9.97 -4.06 21.67
C ILE A 247 -11.45 -3.66 21.77
N LEU A 248 -11.99 -3.00 20.76
CA LEU A 248 -13.38 -2.56 20.77
C LEU A 248 -14.35 -3.76 20.73
N CYS A 249 -14.07 -4.81 19.91
CA CYS A 249 -14.89 -6.02 19.86
C CYS A 249 -14.96 -6.73 21.20
N HIS A 250 -13.81 -6.97 21.82
CA HIS A 250 -13.76 -7.64 23.12
C HIS A 250 -14.50 -6.85 24.20
N ARG A 251 -14.29 -5.51 24.24
CA ARG A 251 -15.05 -4.64 25.14
C ARG A 251 -16.55 -4.70 24.89
N PHE A 252 -16.97 -4.73 23.61
CA PHE A 252 -18.38 -4.86 23.25
C PHE A 252 -18.95 -6.21 23.69
N SER A 253 -18.24 -7.31 23.43
CA SER A 253 -18.67 -8.64 23.84
C SER A 253 -18.83 -8.75 25.36
N ASP A 254 -17.87 -8.26 26.13
CA ASP A 254 -17.90 -8.26 27.61
C ASP A 254 -19.09 -7.45 28.14
N GLU A 255 -19.36 -6.26 27.61
CA GLU A 255 -20.48 -5.41 28.04
C GLU A 255 -21.83 -6.00 27.57
N HIS A 256 -21.86 -6.68 26.43
CA HIS A 256 -23.09 -7.24 25.86
C HIS A 256 -23.62 -8.47 26.62
N GLU A 257 -22.80 -9.10 27.46
CA GLU A 257 -23.26 -10.16 28.36
C GLU A 257 -24.29 -9.65 29.40
N THR A 258 -24.22 -8.38 29.78
CA THR A 258 -25.01 -7.79 30.85
C THR A 258 -25.94 -6.67 30.41
N LEU A 259 -25.63 -6.00 29.29
CA LEU A 259 -26.34 -4.83 28.80
C LEU A 259 -27.00 -5.08 27.42
N PRO A 260 -28.12 -4.38 27.13
CA PRO A 260 -28.68 -4.37 25.79
C PRO A 260 -27.67 -3.85 24.77
N THR A 261 -27.74 -4.32 23.52
CA THR A 261 -26.78 -4.02 22.43
C THR A 261 -26.37 -2.55 22.33
N ARG A 262 -27.33 -1.62 22.39
CA ARG A 262 -27.05 -0.19 22.28
C ARG A 262 -26.21 0.32 23.47
N GLU A 263 -26.60 -0.05 24.67
CA GLU A 263 -25.93 0.38 25.92
C GLU A 263 -24.55 -0.27 26.06
N ALA A 264 -24.44 -1.55 25.70
CA ALA A 264 -23.19 -2.28 25.62
C ALA A 264 -22.20 -1.59 24.66
N CYS A 265 -22.68 -1.18 23.47
CA CYS A 265 -21.87 -0.50 22.49
C CYS A 265 -21.38 0.89 22.99
N ILE A 266 -22.23 1.66 23.68
CA ILE A 266 -21.86 2.94 24.27
C ILE A 266 -20.82 2.74 25.39
N ALA A 267 -21.03 1.77 26.27
CA ALA A 267 -20.11 1.47 27.37
C ALA A 267 -18.75 1.00 26.84
N ALA A 268 -18.74 0.07 25.88
CA ALA A 268 -17.54 -0.43 25.23
C ALA A 268 -16.75 0.70 24.54
N LEU A 269 -17.43 1.51 23.74
CA LEU A 269 -16.78 2.62 23.01
C LEU A 269 -16.21 3.67 23.96
N SER A 270 -16.94 4.02 25.03
CA SER A 270 -16.46 5.01 26.00
C SER A 270 -15.16 4.58 26.72
N LYS A 271 -14.99 3.26 26.93
CA LYS A 271 -13.79 2.66 27.54
C LYS A 271 -12.67 2.46 26.50
N ALA A 272 -13.02 2.06 25.27
CA ALA A 272 -12.05 1.77 24.21
C ALA A 272 -11.38 3.04 23.65
N ILE A 273 -12.09 4.18 23.54
CA ILE A 273 -11.52 5.42 23.00
C ILE A 273 -10.22 5.84 23.68
N PRO A 274 -10.14 5.98 25.03
CA PRO A 274 -8.90 6.38 25.68
C PRO A 274 -7.78 5.34 25.52
N GLU A 275 -8.13 4.05 25.57
CA GLU A 275 -7.18 2.95 25.45
C GLU A 275 -6.53 2.91 24.06
N ILE A 276 -7.35 2.91 23.02
CA ILE A 276 -6.90 2.92 21.62
C ILE A 276 -6.15 4.21 21.30
N SER A 277 -6.64 5.37 21.75
CA SER A 277 -5.99 6.66 21.49
C SER A 277 -4.60 6.75 22.14
N SER A 278 -4.44 6.21 23.32
CA SER A 278 -3.16 6.17 24.04
C SER A 278 -2.14 5.26 23.30
N SER A 279 -2.57 4.07 22.87
CA SER A 279 -1.74 3.15 22.10
C SER A 279 -1.34 3.74 20.74
N SER A 280 -2.30 4.28 20.00
CA SER A 280 -2.04 4.90 18.69
C SER A 280 -1.14 6.12 18.78
N LEU A 281 -1.25 6.92 19.83
CA LEU A 281 -0.35 8.07 20.03
C LEU A 281 1.10 7.63 20.18
N THR A 282 1.35 6.51 20.86
CA THR A 282 2.70 5.94 20.97
C THR A 282 3.23 5.53 19.61
N THR A 283 2.41 4.84 18.81
CA THR A 283 2.79 4.42 17.44
C THR A 283 3.03 5.63 16.53
N ILE A 284 2.12 6.63 16.55
CA ILE A 284 2.28 7.87 15.80
C ILE A 284 3.56 8.61 16.20
N SER A 285 3.90 8.64 17.49
CA SER A 285 5.14 9.28 17.96
C SER A 285 6.39 8.57 17.43
N GLY A 286 6.36 7.24 17.37
CA GLY A 286 7.43 6.46 16.77
C GLY A 286 7.58 6.72 15.26
N LEU A 287 6.45 6.75 14.54
CA LEU A 287 6.44 7.06 13.10
C LEU A 287 6.84 8.51 12.81
N ALA A 288 6.48 9.45 13.69
CA ALA A 288 6.88 10.85 13.56
C ALA A 288 8.41 11.01 13.62
N ALA A 289 9.13 10.10 14.29
CA ALA A 289 10.60 10.11 14.29
C ALA A 289 11.17 9.88 12.87
N LEU A 290 10.49 9.13 12.00
CA LEU A 290 10.90 8.94 10.60
C LEU A 290 10.89 10.25 9.80
N ALA A 291 10.02 11.21 10.18
CA ALA A 291 9.96 12.52 9.51
C ALA A 291 11.24 13.35 9.69
N PHE A 292 12.06 13.02 10.67
CA PHE A 292 13.35 13.67 10.92
C PHE A 292 14.52 13.00 10.17
N MET A 293 14.27 11.93 9.44
CA MET A 293 15.29 11.32 8.60
C MET A 293 15.68 12.27 7.45
N HIS A 294 16.96 12.27 7.11
CA HIS A 294 17.47 13.03 5.96
C HIS A 294 17.04 12.42 4.63
N PHE A 295 16.79 11.11 4.59
CA PHE A 295 16.30 10.41 3.42
C PHE A 295 14.79 10.64 3.25
N GLY A 296 14.39 11.17 2.09
CA GLY A 296 13.02 11.62 1.82
C GLY A 296 11.94 10.55 1.99
N ILE A 297 12.27 9.28 1.69
CA ILE A 297 11.34 8.14 1.87
C ILE A 297 10.87 8.02 3.33
N GLY A 298 11.74 8.31 4.32
CA GLY A 298 11.35 8.26 5.72
C GLY A 298 10.23 9.24 6.05
N ARG A 299 10.31 10.46 5.50
CA ARG A 299 9.26 11.49 5.68
C ARG A 299 7.97 11.12 4.95
N ASP A 300 8.09 10.60 3.73
CA ASP A 300 6.96 10.15 2.93
C ASP A 300 6.21 9.01 3.63
N LEU A 301 6.93 7.97 4.02
CA LEU A 301 6.38 6.82 4.75
C LEU A 301 5.72 7.23 6.08
N ALA A 302 6.36 8.13 6.85
CA ALA A 302 5.80 8.67 8.08
C ALA A 302 4.46 9.34 7.84
N THR A 303 4.36 10.19 6.82
CA THR A 303 3.15 10.95 6.50
C THR A 303 2.00 10.02 6.12
N VAL A 304 2.24 9.06 5.24
CA VAL A 304 1.21 8.12 4.75
C VAL A 304 0.77 7.17 5.86
N LEU A 305 1.71 6.65 6.69
CA LEU A 305 1.38 5.75 7.81
C LEU A 305 0.66 6.45 8.96
N ILE A 306 1.07 7.65 9.36
CA ILE A 306 0.36 8.42 10.40
C ILE A 306 -1.08 8.67 9.95
N LYS A 307 -1.28 9.09 8.70
CA LYS A 307 -2.61 9.26 8.10
C LYS A 307 -3.40 7.94 8.12
N ALA A 308 -2.77 6.82 7.78
CA ALA A 308 -3.38 5.50 7.79
C ALA A 308 -3.89 5.11 9.20
N ILE A 309 -3.11 5.36 10.24
CA ILE A 309 -3.51 5.12 11.65
C ILE A 309 -4.69 6.01 12.02
N LEU A 310 -4.67 7.28 11.66
CA LEU A 310 -5.78 8.21 11.96
C LEU A 310 -7.09 7.76 11.27
N PHE A 311 -7.04 7.32 10.02
CA PHE A 311 -8.23 6.77 9.36
C PHE A 311 -8.69 5.45 9.98
N SER A 312 -7.77 4.59 10.39
CA SER A 312 -8.10 3.34 11.09
C SER A 312 -8.82 3.62 12.41
N MET A 313 -8.29 4.55 13.23
CA MET A 313 -8.94 5.00 14.46
C MET A 313 -10.32 5.60 14.18
N LEU A 314 -10.43 6.46 13.17
CA LEU A 314 -11.70 7.08 12.80
C LEU A 314 -12.75 6.02 12.43
N CYS A 315 -12.38 5.03 11.61
CA CYS A 315 -13.27 3.93 11.24
C CYS A 315 -13.65 3.07 12.45
N VAL A 316 -12.70 2.73 13.31
CA VAL A 316 -12.97 1.94 14.52
C VAL A 316 -13.89 2.70 15.48
N PHE A 317 -13.75 4.02 15.64
CA PHE A 317 -14.59 4.77 16.56
C PHE A 317 -15.98 5.11 15.98
N THR A 318 -16.12 5.30 14.68
CA THR A 318 -17.36 5.86 14.12
C THR A 318 -18.12 4.89 13.22
N LEU A 319 -17.45 4.05 12.43
CA LEU A 319 -18.07 3.07 11.55
C LEU A 319 -18.38 1.77 12.29
N MET A 320 -17.38 1.22 12.98
CA MET A 320 -17.45 -0.10 13.61
C MET A 320 -18.57 -0.23 14.66
N PRO A 321 -18.86 0.76 15.56
CA PRO A 321 -19.96 0.64 16.51
C PRO A 321 -21.32 0.47 15.83
N GLY A 322 -21.51 1.17 14.70
CA GLY A 322 -22.71 1.03 13.88
C GLY A 322 -22.87 -0.37 13.29
N LEU A 323 -21.76 -0.93 12.79
CA LEU A 323 -21.73 -2.30 12.24
C LEU A 323 -21.96 -3.36 13.32
N LEU A 324 -21.38 -3.20 14.53
CA LEU A 324 -21.60 -4.10 15.65
C LEU A 324 -23.08 -4.13 16.07
N VAL A 325 -23.72 -2.96 16.17
CA VAL A 325 -25.17 -2.87 16.47
C VAL A 325 -26.03 -3.49 15.36
N LEU A 326 -25.60 -3.41 14.11
CA LEU A 326 -26.31 -4.03 12.98
C LEU A 326 -26.19 -5.55 13.01
N CYS A 327 -24.97 -6.07 13.20
CA CYS A 327 -24.68 -7.50 13.19
C CYS A 327 -25.17 -8.23 14.45
N SER A 328 -25.24 -7.55 15.60
CA SER A 328 -25.82 -8.15 16.82
C SER A 328 -27.31 -8.42 16.75
N LYS A 329 -27.99 -7.97 15.68
CA LYS A 329 -29.40 -8.27 15.41
C LYS A 329 -29.59 -9.49 14.50
N LEU A 330 -28.51 -9.97 13.89
CA LEU A 330 -28.46 -11.18 13.08
C LEU A 330 -28.01 -12.38 13.92
#